data_78a75d09d0e45a2524d48b9e677089a7
#
_entry.id   78a75d09d0e45a2524d48b9e677089a7
#
_cell.length_a   1.000
_cell.length_b   1.000
_cell.length_c   1.000
_cell.angle_alpha   90.00
_cell.angle_beta   90.00
_cell.angle_gamma   90.00
#
_symmetry.space_group_name_H-M   'P 1'
#
loop_
_entity.id
_entity.type
_entity.pdbx_description
1 polymer ?
#
loop_
_entity_poly.entity_id
_entity_poly.type
_entity_poly.pdbx_seq_one_letter_code
_entity_poly.pdbx_strand_id
1 'polypeptide(L)'
;DMTDIARHNMNLVVHMFTHTDWERHLGVMKDIVSASRDAGLEVWIDNWGLGGPPGDVSHFLGAHPEAHQVYSDGTPDPVSVCYNSEAFVEFTKRWLDTVASFGGDKIFWDEPHLKLKKSDGGEVFTCCCPTCRRLFEERYGHPMPATLTDEVKEFRTRSITGYFDRVTSYAKLLGMENIVCVMLHTLEETSGLAGLAGI
;
A
#
# COMPACT_ATOMS: atom_id res chain seq x y z
N ASP A 1 -12.20 24.66 2.27
CA ASP A 1 -12.22 25.47 1.04
C ASP A 1 -10.80 25.53 0.47
N MET A 2 -10.60 25.04 -0.78
CA MET A 2 -9.28 24.96 -1.42
C MET A 2 -8.66 26.35 -1.64
N THR A 3 -9.47 27.34 -1.93
CA THR A 3 -9.02 28.73 -2.05
C THR A 3 -8.44 29.27 -0.74
N ASP A 4 -9.02 28.87 0.39
CA ASP A 4 -8.51 29.28 1.71
C ASP A 4 -7.14 28.63 2.01
N ILE A 5 -6.97 27.35 1.67
CA ILE A 5 -5.67 26.65 1.77
C ILE A 5 -4.61 27.37 0.95
N ALA A 6 -4.90 27.72 -0.31
CA ALA A 6 -3.97 28.42 -1.19
C ALA A 6 -3.62 29.83 -0.64
N ARG A 7 -4.58 30.56 -0.06
CA ARG A 7 -4.35 31.87 0.57
C ARG A 7 -3.42 31.80 1.78
N HIS A 8 -3.29 30.65 2.44
CA HIS A 8 -2.33 30.42 3.52
C HIS A 8 -0.95 29.95 3.05
N ASN A 9 -0.64 30.21 1.77
CA ASN A 9 0.64 29.85 1.13
C ASN A 9 0.94 28.35 1.09
N MET A 10 -0.09 27.51 1.14
CA MET A 10 0.03 26.10 0.80
C MET A 10 0.02 25.95 -0.71
N ASN A 11 0.88 25.11 -1.24
CA ASN A 11 1.02 24.89 -2.67
C ASN A 11 0.67 23.44 -3.09
N LEU A 12 0.43 22.58 -2.11
CA LEU A 12 0.16 21.16 -2.32
C LEU A 12 -0.91 20.69 -1.33
N VAL A 13 -1.75 19.76 -1.80
CA VAL A 13 -2.70 19.00 -0.97
C VAL A 13 -2.59 17.51 -1.27
N VAL A 14 -2.72 16.70 -0.23
CA VAL A 14 -2.83 15.24 -0.34
C VAL A 14 -4.26 14.84 0.02
N HIS A 15 -4.97 14.25 -0.91
CA HIS A 15 -6.35 13.78 -0.71
C HIS A 15 -6.38 12.26 -0.59
N MET A 16 -6.86 11.77 0.52
CA MET A 16 -7.16 10.33 0.66
C MET A 16 -8.25 9.94 -0.35
N PHE A 17 -8.06 8.79 -0.97
CA PHE A 17 -9.07 8.17 -1.83
C PHE A 17 -9.24 6.70 -1.42
N THR A 18 -10.04 6.51 -0.39
CA THR A 18 -10.30 5.20 0.22
C THR A 18 -11.14 4.30 -0.68
N HIS A 19 -11.23 3.01 -0.33
CA HIS A 19 -12.13 2.10 -1.03
C HIS A 19 -13.61 2.55 -0.92
N THR A 20 -14.02 3.10 0.22
CA THR A 20 -15.37 3.67 0.39
C THR A 20 -15.60 4.89 -0.51
N ASP A 21 -14.61 5.76 -0.67
CA ASP A 21 -14.71 6.91 -1.59
C ASP A 21 -14.83 6.45 -3.03
N TRP A 22 -14.08 5.42 -3.41
CA TRP A 22 -14.17 4.80 -4.73
C TRP A 22 -15.58 4.27 -5.02
N GLU A 23 -16.15 3.51 -4.08
CA GLU A 23 -17.47 2.91 -4.28
C GLU A 23 -18.62 3.90 -4.23
N ARG A 24 -18.53 4.95 -3.38
CA ARG A 24 -19.69 5.76 -3.01
C ARG A 24 -19.53 7.26 -3.29
N HIS A 25 -18.32 7.77 -3.36
CA HIS A 25 -18.04 9.20 -3.36
C HIS A 25 -17.17 9.66 -4.54
N LEU A 26 -17.09 8.86 -5.61
CA LEU A 26 -16.25 9.18 -6.78
C LEU A 26 -16.56 10.55 -7.39
N GLY A 27 -17.83 10.96 -7.45
CA GLY A 27 -18.22 12.29 -7.92
C GLY A 27 -17.67 13.41 -7.04
N VAL A 28 -17.73 13.23 -5.73
CA VAL A 28 -17.19 14.22 -4.75
C VAL A 28 -15.68 14.34 -4.91
N MET A 29 -14.97 13.21 -5.11
CA MET A 29 -13.52 13.25 -5.32
C MET A 29 -13.13 14.00 -6.58
N LYS A 30 -13.88 13.82 -7.68
CA LYS A 30 -13.69 14.59 -8.92
C LYS A 30 -13.81 16.10 -8.67
N ASP A 31 -14.85 16.51 -7.95
CA ASP A 31 -15.09 17.92 -7.63
C ASP A 31 -13.98 18.50 -6.72
N ILE A 32 -13.51 17.72 -5.73
CA ILE A 32 -12.42 18.12 -4.84
C ILE A 32 -11.11 18.32 -5.61
N VAL A 33 -10.75 17.37 -6.48
CA VAL A 33 -9.54 17.46 -7.30
C VAL A 33 -9.60 18.67 -8.24
N SER A 34 -10.74 18.87 -8.90
CA SER A 34 -10.95 20.05 -9.76
C SER A 34 -10.80 21.35 -8.97
N ALA A 35 -11.50 21.49 -7.85
CA ALA A 35 -11.45 22.69 -7.02
C ALA A 35 -10.03 22.96 -6.46
N SER A 36 -9.27 21.92 -6.17
CA SER A 36 -7.88 22.07 -5.70
C SER A 36 -6.98 22.65 -6.80
N ARG A 37 -7.10 22.12 -8.01
CA ARG A 37 -6.35 22.61 -9.19
C ARG A 37 -6.76 24.02 -9.60
N ASP A 38 -8.06 24.33 -9.56
CA ASP A 38 -8.57 25.67 -9.84
C ASP A 38 -8.05 26.71 -8.84
N ALA A 39 -7.74 26.28 -7.60
CA ALA A 39 -7.08 27.10 -6.58
C ALA A 39 -5.56 27.18 -6.75
N GLY A 40 -4.97 26.53 -7.77
CA GLY A 40 -3.54 26.54 -8.05
C GLY A 40 -2.72 25.58 -7.16
N LEU A 41 -3.38 24.59 -6.53
CA LEU A 41 -2.71 23.62 -5.67
C LEU A 41 -2.24 22.40 -6.49
N GLU A 42 -1.07 21.89 -6.18
CA GLU A 42 -0.64 20.56 -6.60
C GLU A 42 -1.45 19.51 -5.84
N VAL A 43 -1.87 18.43 -6.52
CA VAL A 43 -2.76 17.42 -5.92
C VAL A 43 -2.09 16.06 -5.96
N TRP A 44 -1.92 15.46 -4.79
CA TRP A 44 -1.52 14.07 -4.62
C TRP A 44 -2.71 13.25 -4.12
N ILE A 45 -2.83 12.02 -4.62
CA ILE A 45 -3.87 11.07 -4.21
C ILE A 45 -3.24 10.00 -3.34
N ASP A 46 -3.75 9.90 -2.12
CA ASP A 46 -3.28 8.99 -1.08
C ASP A 46 -4.11 7.71 -1.08
N ASN A 47 -3.43 6.57 -1.07
CA ASN A 47 -4.04 5.24 -1.01
C ASN A 47 -4.37 4.79 0.43
N TRP A 48 -4.50 5.70 1.38
CA TRP A 48 -4.73 5.39 2.79
C TRP A 48 -5.81 4.32 3.01
N GLY A 49 -5.45 3.27 3.79
CA GLY A 49 -6.37 2.18 4.11
C GLY A 49 -6.71 1.24 2.94
N LEU A 50 -6.08 1.38 1.77
CA LEU A 50 -6.27 0.47 0.65
C LEU A 50 -5.47 -0.83 0.89
N GLY A 51 -6.05 -1.77 1.67
CA GLY A 51 -5.43 -3.05 1.96
C GLY A 51 -4.35 -3.03 3.06
N GLY A 52 -4.31 -1.98 3.88
CA GLY A 52 -3.33 -1.84 4.95
C GLY A 52 -3.78 -0.98 6.12
N PRO A 53 -2.95 -0.86 7.18
CA PRO A 53 -3.22 0.03 8.29
C PRO A 53 -3.33 1.50 7.82
N PRO A 54 -3.94 2.40 8.63
CA PRO A 54 -4.25 2.20 10.04
C PRO A 54 -5.60 1.60 10.36
N GLY A 55 -6.34 1.14 9.45
CA GLY A 55 -7.61 0.50 9.74
C GLY A 55 -8.27 -0.05 8.49
N ASP A 56 -9.16 -0.98 8.67
CA ASP A 56 -9.89 -1.55 7.55
C ASP A 56 -10.98 -0.57 7.07
N VAL A 57 -10.59 0.36 6.23
CA VAL A 57 -11.52 1.14 5.44
C VAL A 57 -11.73 0.53 4.04
N SER A 58 -11.10 -0.62 3.80
CA SER A 58 -11.23 -1.40 2.58
C SER A 58 -12.02 -2.68 2.84
N HIS A 59 -13.02 -2.96 2.02
CA HIS A 59 -13.76 -4.23 2.04
C HIS A 59 -13.01 -5.35 1.30
N PHE A 60 -11.80 -5.10 0.81
CA PHE A 60 -11.03 -6.03 0.00
C PHE A 60 -10.79 -7.36 0.74
N LEU A 61 -10.28 -7.31 1.98
CA LEU A 61 -9.98 -8.52 2.75
C LEU A 61 -11.23 -9.33 3.12
N GLY A 62 -12.38 -8.68 3.25
CA GLY A 62 -13.66 -9.37 3.44
C GLY A 62 -14.07 -10.20 2.22
N ALA A 63 -13.75 -9.74 1.02
CA ALA A 63 -13.98 -10.46 -0.24
C ALA A 63 -12.85 -11.45 -0.59
N HIS A 64 -11.64 -11.22 -0.05
CA HIS A 64 -10.42 -11.98 -0.33
C HIS A 64 -9.73 -12.42 0.97
N PRO A 65 -10.34 -13.30 1.78
CA PRO A 65 -9.75 -13.72 3.05
C PRO A 65 -8.40 -14.43 2.90
N GLU A 66 -8.11 -15.03 1.74
CA GLU A 66 -6.83 -15.63 1.39
C GLU A 66 -5.69 -14.60 1.24
N ALA A 67 -6.04 -13.33 1.07
CA ALA A 67 -5.07 -12.25 0.89
C ALA A 67 -4.59 -11.62 2.20
N HIS A 68 -5.05 -12.05 3.36
CA HIS A 68 -4.52 -11.58 4.63
C HIS A 68 -3.01 -11.85 4.77
N GLN A 69 -2.29 -10.91 5.37
CA GLN A 69 -1.00 -11.25 5.94
C GLN A 69 -1.21 -12.28 7.06
N VAL A 70 -0.28 -13.23 7.18
CA VAL A 70 -0.30 -14.26 8.21
C VAL A 70 0.99 -14.17 8.99
N TYR A 71 0.90 -14.15 10.31
CA TYR A 71 2.05 -14.17 11.20
C TYR A 71 2.78 -15.52 11.18
N SER A 72 4.03 -15.54 11.66
CA SER A 72 4.86 -16.75 11.72
C SER A 72 4.27 -17.85 12.61
N ASP A 73 3.40 -17.51 13.55
CA ASP A 73 2.63 -18.45 14.39
C ASP A 73 1.35 -18.99 13.72
N GLY A 74 1.04 -18.56 12.48
CA GLY A 74 -0.11 -19.01 11.72
C GLY A 74 -1.37 -18.18 11.89
N THR A 75 -1.38 -17.14 12.75
CA THR A 75 -2.56 -16.28 12.92
C THR A 75 -2.63 -15.23 11.79
N PRO A 76 -3.81 -14.98 11.19
CA PRO A 76 -3.95 -13.90 10.22
C PRO A 76 -3.93 -12.53 10.90
N ASP A 77 -3.33 -11.55 10.23
CA ASP A 77 -3.50 -10.14 10.58
C ASP A 77 -4.85 -9.66 10.04
N PRO A 78 -5.74 -9.10 10.87
CA PRO A 78 -7.10 -8.79 10.46
C PRO A 78 -7.21 -7.65 9.44
N VAL A 79 -6.18 -6.79 9.33
CA VAL A 79 -6.27 -5.53 8.57
C VAL A 79 -5.21 -5.39 7.49
N SER A 80 -4.22 -6.28 7.43
CA SER A 80 -3.09 -6.14 6.50
C SER A 80 -3.16 -7.13 5.35
N VAL A 81 -2.99 -6.64 4.12
CA VAL A 81 -2.99 -7.44 2.90
C VAL A 81 -1.58 -7.96 2.57
N CYS A 82 -1.51 -9.17 2.05
CA CYS A 82 -0.29 -9.76 1.53
C CYS A 82 0.13 -9.14 0.20
N TYR A 83 1.35 -8.60 0.13
CA TYR A 83 1.90 -8.00 -1.10
C TYR A 83 2.15 -9.00 -2.24
N ASN A 84 2.19 -10.30 -1.95
CA ASN A 84 2.25 -11.36 -2.96
C ASN A 84 0.85 -11.84 -3.43
N SER A 85 -0.22 -11.14 -3.06
CA SER A 85 -1.57 -11.43 -3.54
C SER A 85 -1.79 -10.85 -4.93
N GLU A 86 -2.00 -11.72 -5.94
CA GLU A 86 -2.37 -11.28 -7.29
C GLU A 86 -3.69 -10.51 -7.29
N ALA A 87 -4.66 -10.95 -6.50
CA ALA A 87 -5.94 -10.26 -6.39
C ALA A 87 -5.76 -8.81 -5.90
N PHE A 88 -4.83 -8.60 -4.96
CA PHE A 88 -4.53 -7.25 -4.46
C PHE A 88 -3.82 -6.38 -5.49
N VAL A 89 -2.88 -6.93 -6.25
CA VAL A 89 -2.22 -6.17 -7.33
C VAL A 89 -3.25 -5.72 -8.37
N GLU A 90 -4.15 -6.61 -8.80
CA GLU A 90 -5.20 -6.26 -9.76
C GLU A 90 -6.24 -5.28 -9.18
N PHE A 91 -6.54 -5.40 -7.90
CA PHE A 91 -7.38 -4.42 -7.19
C PHE A 91 -6.72 -3.02 -7.19
N THR A 92 -5.44 -2.94 -6.87
CA THR A 92 -4.67 -1.68 -6.87
C THR A 92 -4.61 -1.06 -8.26
N LYS A 93 -4.41 -1.85 -9.32
CA LYS A 93 -4.43 -1.35 -10.70
C LYS A 93 -5.78 -0.73 -11.06
N ARG A 94 -6.89 -1.40 -10.71
CA ARG A 94 -8.24 -0.82 -10.95
C ARG A 94 -8.47 0.47 -10.16
N TRP A 95 -7.92 0.56 -8.95
CA TRP A 95 -7.92 1.80 -8.18
C TRP A 95 -7.16 2.91 -8.92
N LEU A 96 -5.97 2.61 -9.45
CA LEU A 96 -5.18 3.54 -10.28
C LEU A 96 -5.93 3.99 -11.54
N ASP A 97 -6.60 3.07 -12.26
CA ASP A 97 -7.45 3.41 -13.40
C ASP A 97 -8.54 4.42 -13.01
N THR A 98 -9.13 4.22 -11.82
CA THR A 98 -10.14 5.13 -11.30
C THR A 98 -9.54 6.49 -10.97
N VAL A 99 -8.36 6.53 -10.32
CA VAL A 99 -7.63 7.78 -10.06
C VAL A 99 -7.33 8.52 -11.36
N ALA A 100 -6.86 7.83 -12.39
CA ALA A 100 -6.67 8.41 -13.73
C ALA A 100 -7.96 9.02 -14.31
N SER A 101 -9.10 8.36 -14.10
CA SER A 101 -10.40 8.77 -14.65
C SER A 101 -10.91 10.12 -14.15
N PHE A 102 -10.44 10.58 -13.00
CA PHE A 102 -10.74 11.91 -12.47
C PHE A 102 -9.54 12.87 -12.50
N GLY A 103 -8.51 12.49 -13.25
CA GLY A 103 -7.35 13.33 -13.50
C GLY A 103 -6.27 13.26 -12.42
N GLY A 104 -6.31 12.32 -11.48
CA GLY A 104 -5.20 12.09 -10.54
C GLY A 104 -3.95 11.65 -11.32
N ASP A 105 -2.86 12.36 -11.13
CA ASP A 105 -1.59 12.15 -11.83
C ASP A 105 -0.40 12.00 -10.89
N LYS A 106 -0.64 12.04 -9.58
CA LYS A 106 0.38 11.89 -8.53
C LYS A 106 -0.16 11.01 -7.41
N ILE A 107 0.57 9.94 -7.09
CA ILE A 107 0.18 8.96 -6.09
C ILE A 107 1.09 9.05 -4.88
N PHE A 108 0.48 9.18 -3.71
CA PHE A 108 1.13 9.10 -2.42
C PHE A 108 0.83 7.71 -1.83
N TRP A 109 1.84 6.83 -1.84
CA TRP A 109 1.74 5.50 -1.25
C TRP A 109 2.01 5.57 0.23
N ASP A 110 0.96 5.39 1.04
CA ASP A 110 1.04 5.53 2.48
C ASP A 110 1.51 4.22 3.14
N GLU A 111 2.52 4.34 3.95
CA GLU A 111 3.08 3.40 4.92
C GLU A 111 2.93 1.89 4.61
N PRO A 112 3.64 1.34 3.60
CA PRO A 112 3.61 -0.10 3.36
C PRO A 112 4.20 -0.88 4.53
N HIS A 113 3.50 -1.91 5.00
CA HIS A 113 3.91 -2.68 6.18
C HIS A 113 4.04 -4.18 5.93
N LEU A 114 5.11 -4.78 6.49
CA LEU A 114 5.17 -6.19 6.86
C LEU A 114 5.45 -6.24 8.37
N LYS A 115 4.50 -6.76 9.14
CA LYS A 115 4.54 -6.69 10.60
C LYS A 115 5.71 -7.47 11.20
N LEU A 116 6.30 -6.94 12.28
CA LEU A 116 7.29 -7.63 13.13
C LEU A 116 6.78 -7.89 14.55
N LYS A 117 5.60 -7.36 14.89
CA LYS A 117 4.97 -7.53 16.20
C LYS A 117 3.45 -7.62 16.02
N LYS A 118 2.80 -8.33 16.91
CA LYS A 118 1.37 -8.21 17.12
C LYS A 118 1.04 -7.00 17.99
N SER A 119 -0.22 -6.57 17.96
CA SER A 119 -0.73 -5.51 18.84
C SER A 119 -0.57 -5.81 20.34
N ASP A 120 -0.50 -7.08 20.72
CA ASP A 120 -0.27 -7.54 22.10
C ASP A 120 1.23 -7.62 22.49
N GLY A 121 2.15 -7.25 21.57
CA GLY A 121 3.59 -7.22 21.80
C GLY A 121 4.32 -8.54 21.53
N GLY A 122 3.65 -9.57 20.99
CA GLY A 122 4.30 -10.84 20.63
C GLY A 122 5.34 -10.66 19.51
N GLU A 123 6.53 -11.23 19.67
CA GLU A 123 7.58 -11.25 18.65
C GLU A 123 7.23 -12.26 17.56
N VAL A 124 6.71 -11.77 16.48
CA VAL A 124 6.28 -12.51 15.30
C VAL A 124 6.56 -11.67 14.05
N PHE A 125 6.54 -12.29 12.88
CA PHE A 125 6.67 -11.54 11.62
C PHE A 125 5.63 -11.99 10.60
N THR A 126 5.33 -11.14 9.63
CA THR A 126 4.55 -11.43 8.42
C THR A 126 5.43 -11.28 7.17
N CYS A 127 5.11 -11.80 5.98
CA CYS A 127 3.93 -12.59 5.72
C CYS A 127 4.31 -14.06 5.57
N CYS A 128 3.58 -14.91 6.28
CA CYS A 128 3.74 -16.37 6.26
C CYS A 128 2.49 -17.08 5.73
N CYS A 129 1.67 -16.40 4.90
CA CYS A 129 0.50 -17.01 4.27
C CYS A 129 0.91 -18.14 3.32
N PRO A 130 -0.03 -19.01 2.90
CA PRO A 130 0.30 -20.14 2.01
C PRO A 130 1.04 -19.70 0.74
N THR A 131 0.65 -18.60 0.12
CA THR A 131 1.34 -18.04 -1.05
C THR A 131 2.79 -17.68 -0.74
N CYS A 132 3.04 -16.97 0.36
CA CYS A 132 4.39 -16.58 0.76
C CYS A 132 5.26 -17.78 1.10
N ARG A 133 4.73 -18.79 1.80
CA ARG A 133 5.47 -20.03 2.12
C ARG A 133 5.87 -20.78 0.85
N ARG A 134 4.96 -20.92 -0.10
CA ARG A 134 5.25 -21.55 -1.40
C ARG A 134 6.32 -20.79 -2.18
N LEU A 135 6.20 -19.47 -2.30
CA LEU A 135 7.18 -18.63 -3.02
C LEU A 135 8.56 -18.63 -2.34
N PHE A 136 8.58 -18.71 -1.01
CA PHE A 136 9.82 -18.87 -0.25
C PHE A 136 10.49 -20.21 -0.56
N GLU A 137 9.73 -21.31 -0.49
CA GLU A 137 10.25 -22.65 -0.77
C GLU A 137 10.74 -22.79 -2.22
N GLU A 138 10.01 -22.25 -3.18
CA GLU A 138 10.41 -22.20 -4.60
C GLU A 138 11.75 -21.46 -4.78
N ARG A 139 11.99 -20.42 -3.98
CA ARG A 139 13.21 -19.61 -4.10
C ARG A 139 14.42 -20.19 -3.39
N TYR A 140 14.24 -20.69 -2.17
CA TYR A 140 15.35 -21.11 -1.29
C TYR A 140 15.50 -22.63 -1.21
N GLY A 141 14.55 -23.42 -1.74
CA GLY A 141 14.62 -24.87 -1.79
C GLY A 141 14.28 -25.58 -0.48
N HIS A 142 13.76 -24.85 0.52
CA HIS A 142 13.35 -25.41 1.81
C HIS A 142 12.16 -24.62 2.39
N PRO A 143 11.38 -25.19 3.32
CA PRO A 143 10.26 -24.51 3.95
C PRO A 143 10.70 -23.22 4.68
N MET A 144 9.80 -22.22 4.68
CA MET A 144 10.02 -20.95 5.36
C MET A 144 10.23 -21.16 6.87
N PRO A 145 11.34 -20.70 7.46
CA PRO A 145 11.60 -20.79 8.90
C PRO A 145 10.55 -20.05 9.73
N ALA A 146 10.33 -20.54 10.97
CA ALA A 146 9.46 -19.85 11.93
C ALA A 146 10.14 -18.63 12.59
N THR A 147 11.43 -18.46 12.41
CA THR A 147 12.25 -17.35 12.93
C THR A 147 12.67 -16.40 11.83
N LEU A 148 12.93 -15.14 12.18
CA LEU A 148 13.33 -14.08 11.24
C LEU A 148 14.81 -14.23 10.84
N THR A 149 15.11 -15.19 9.96
CA THR A 149 16.45 -15.39 9.37
C THR A 149 16.75 -14.33 8.31
N ASP A 150 18.01 -14.25 7.86
CA ASP A 150 18.39 -13.31 6.79
C ASP A 150 17.69 -13.62 5.46
N GLU A 151 17.44 -14.91 5.15
CA GLU A 151 16.64 -15.30 3.97
C GLU A 151 15.20 -14.84 4.09
N VAL A 152 14.59 -14.93 5.28
CA VAL A 152 13.22 -14.42 5.53
C VAL A 152 13.20 -12.90 5.39
N LYS A 153 14.20 -12.18 5.89
CA LYS A 153 14.30 -10.72 5.71
C LYS A 153 14.42 -10.34 4.23
N GLU A 154 15.30 -11.03 3.49
CA GLU A 154 15.44 -10.84 2.05
C GLU A 154 14.13 -11.12 1.31
N PHE A 155 13.44 -12.21 1.63
CA PHE A 155 12.16 -12.54 1.03
C PHE A 155 11.10 -11.45 1.29
N ARG A 156 11.03 -10.94 2.51
CA ARG A 156 10.11 -9.84 2.87
C ARG A 156 10.40 -8.58 2.06
N THR A 157 11.68 -8.19 1.96
CA THR A 157 12.13 -7.08 1.12
C THR A 157 11.66 -7.25 -0.32
N ARG A 158 11.92 -8.44 -0.91
CA ARG A 158 11.50 -8.75 -2.28
C ARG A 158 9.99 -8.74 -2.48
N SER A 159 9.23 -9.15 -1.47
CA SER A 159 7.77 -9.15 -1.52
C SER A 159 7.22 -7.73 -1.64
N ILE A 160 7.73 -6.80 -0.84
CA ILE A 160 7.33 -5.38 -0.92
C ILE A 160 7.80 -4.75 -2.22
N THR A 161 9.10 -4.86 -2.55
CA THR A 161 9.64 -4.26 -3.76
C THR A 161 8.97 -4.81 -5.01
N GLY A 162 8.73 -6.11 -5.08
CA GLY A 162 8.04 -6.73 -6.22
C GLY A 162 6.60 -6.25 -6.40
N TYR A 163 5.88 -5.98 -5.30
CA TYR A 163 4.56 -5.35 -5.38
C TYR A 163 4.67 -3.93 -5.93
N PHE A 164 5.55 -3.11 -5.34
CA PHE A 164 5.71 -1.71 -5.76
C PHE A 164 6.22 -1.60 -7.20
N ASP A 165 7.17 -2.43 -7.63
CA ASP A 165 7.62 -2.49 -9.02
C ASP A 165 6.44 -2.67 -9.98
N ARG A 166 5.49 -3.52 -9.64
CA ARG A 166 4.31 -3.80 -10.47
C ARG A 166 3.33 -2.64 -10.50
N VAL A 167 2.96 -2.10 -9.32
CA VAL A 167 1.91 -1.07 -9.25
C VAL A 167 2.42 0.31 -9.66
N THR A 168 3.68 0.66 -9.34
CA THR A 168 4.26 1.94 -9.77
C THR A 168 4.62 1.93 -11.25
N SER A 169 5.06 0.78 -11.80
CA SER A 169 5.21 0.64 -13.26
C SER A 169 3.87 0.84 -13.98
N TYR A 170 2.78 0.29 -13.42
CA TYR A 170 1.45 0.51 -13.98
C TYR A 170 1.02 1.97 -13.86
N ALA A 171 1.23 2.60 -12.71
CA ALA A 171 0.95 4.03 -12.53
C ALA A 171 1.74 4.90 -13.51
N LYS A 172 3.02 4.59 -13.76
CA LYS A 172 3.85 5.28 -14.78
C LYS A 172 3.29 5.12 -16.20
N LEU A 173 2.75 3.94 -16.55
CA LEU A 173 2.06 3.74 -17.84
C LEU A 173 0.82 4.65 -17.99
N LEU A 174 0.16 4.98 -16.89
CA LEU A 174 -0.94 5.94 -16.83
C LEU A 174 -0.47 7.41 -16.78
N GLY A 175 0.85 7.65 -16.81
CA GLY A 175 1.44 8.99 -16.73
C GLY A 175 1.52 9.57 -15.31
N MET A 176 1.44 8.73 -14.28
CA MET A 176 1.43 9.16 -12.89
C MET A 176 2.84 9.21 -12.29
N GLU A 177 3.08 10.23 -11.45
CA GLU A 177 4.21 10.28 -10.53
C GLU A 177 3.91 9.48 -9.26
N ASN A 178 4.94 8.97 -8.59
CA ASN A 178 4.80 8.16 -7.39
C ASN A 178 5.73 8.65 -6.28
N ILE A 179 5.23 8.70 -5.05
CA ILE A 179 6.00 8.89 -3.84
C ILE A 179 5.58 7.86 -2.79
N VAL A 180 6.54 7.28 -2.08
CA VAL A 180 6.26 6.32 -1.00
C VAL A 180 6.58 6.99 0.34
N CYS A 181 5.59 7.04 1.22
CA CYS A 181 5.76 7.49 2.59
C CYS A 181 6.25 6.35 3.47
N VAL A 182 7.35 6.56 4.18
CA VAL A 182 7.91 5.60 5.12
C VAL A 182 8.17 6.29 6.46
N MET A 183 7.56 5.78 7.51
CA MET A 183 7.78 6.29 8.86
C MET A 183 8.99 5.65 9.51
N LEU A 184 9.74 6.41 10.31
CA LEU A 184 10.96 5.91 10.98
C LEU A 184 10.70 4.67 11.86
N HIS A 185 9.58 4.62 12.57
CA HIS A 185 9.22 3.49 13.42
C HIS A 185 8.83 2.23 12.62
N THR A 186 8.53 2.37 11.33
CA THR A 186 8.21 1.26 10.43
C THR A 186 9.40 0.82 9.59
N LEU A 187 10.55 1.53 9.64
CA LEU A 187 11.74 1.18 8.86
C LEU A 187 12.24 -0.25 9.14
N GLU A 188 12.17 -0.70 10.40
CA GLU A 188 12.52 -2.09 10.75
C GLU A 188 11.51 -3.08 10.17
N GLU A 189 10.22 -2.73 10.18
CA GLU A 189 9.14 -3.55 9.59
C GLU A 189 9.22 -3.57 8.08
N THR A 190 9.71 -2.50 7.51
CA THR A 190 9.89 -2.30 6.07
C THR A 190 11.36 -2.45 5.66
N SER A 191 12.16 -3.22 6.43
CA SER A 191 13.57 -3.49 6.09
C SER A 191 13.68 -3.94 4.63
N GLY A 192 14.37 -3.14 3.81
CA GLY A 192 14.45 -3.31 2.37
C GLY A 192 13.79 -2.23 1.54
N LEU A 193 13.07 -1.27 2.13
CA LEU A 193 12.60 -0.09 1.41
C LEU A 193 13.72 0.80 0.85
N ALA A 194 14.98 0.56 1.23
CA ALA A 194 16.13 1.13 0.53
C ALA A 194 16.11 0.84 -0.99
N GLY A 195 15.49 -0.29 -1.40
CA GLY A 195 15.24 -0.60 -2.81
C GLY A 195 14.13 0.20 -3.47
N LEU A 196 13.31 0.92 -2.69
CA LEU A 196 12.26 1.82 -3.20
C LEU A 196 12.79 3.24 -3.46
N ALA A 197 14.02 3.55 -3.05
CA ALA A 197 14.68 4.81 -3.41
C ALA A 197 14.91 4.85 -4.93
N GLY A 198 14.05 5.58 -5.64
CA GLY A 198 14.09 5.69 -7.10
C GLY A 198 12.83 5.22 -7.83
N ILE A 199 11.78 4.89 -7.08
CA ILE A 199 10.44 4.65 -7.64
C ILE A 199 9.80 5.93 -8.15
#